data_12236d07becae4720c113e3a9953c841
#
_entry.id   12236d07becae4720c113e3a9953c841
#
_cell.length_a   1.000
_cell.length_b   1.000
_cell.length_c   1.000
_cell.angle_alpha   90.00
_cell.angle_beta   90.00
_cell.angle_gamma   90.00
#
_symmetry.space_group_name_H-M   'P 1'
#
loop_
_entity.id
_entity.type
_entity.pdbx_description
1 polymer ?
#
loop_
_entity_poly.entity_id
_entity_poly.type
_entity_poly.pdbx_seq_one_letter_code
_entity_poly.pdbx_strand_id
1 'polypeptide(L)'
;MFTFLVMLLDVSALLILAVFLVQCIRAVIMRALFVHKLKKICGSQNYQIQKHRWLFLSILFKSSKVDLSIHTGDQVYHVRFLASLSSKKVFHFVDEYNYISYLKTFTALPMATKVSEQINFATFHRLPVGERKLPISSNDTYVLLFNPTPNNITSVVDGTTTEIGNGTKIGTLVAYNGKGFCDMLKNNNGC
;
A
#
# COMPACT_ATOMS: atom_id res chain seq x y z
N MET A 1 6.98 -37.97 24.66
CA MET A 1 7.14 -37.54 23.25
C MET A 1 6.01 -36.63 22.77
N PHE A 2 4.76 -36.98 23.00
CA PHE A 2 3.60 -36.17 22.58
C PHE A 2 3.57 -34.76 23.24
N THR A 3 3.79 -34.66 24.54
CA THR A 3 3.85 -33.37 25.27
C THR A 3 4.94 -32.42 24.78
N PHE A 4 6.10 -32.97 24.43
CA PHE A 4 7.21 -32.17 23.86
C PHE A 4 6.85 -31.59 22.48
N LEU A 5 6.18 -32.39 21.65
CA LEU A 5 5.74 -31.95 20.31
C LEU A 5 4.71 -30.81 20.41
N VAL A 6 3.76 -30.93 21.35
CA VAL A 6 2.75 -29.88 21.61
C VAL A 6 3.40 -28.60 22.08
N MET A 7 4.33 -28.66 23.05
CA MET A 7 5.09 -27.49 23.50
C MET A 7 5.88 -26.82 22.37
N LEU A 8 6.48 -27.61 21.47
CA LEU A 8 7.23 -27.05 20.34
C LEU A 8 6.31 -26.33 19.36
N LEU A 9 5.11 -26.86 19.11
CA LEU A 9 4.08 -26.23 18.27
C LEU A 9 3.59 -24.92 18.89
N ASP A 10 3.33 -24.91 20.19
CA ASP A 10 2.88 -23.71 20.91
C ASP A 10 3.92 -22.59 20.88
N VAL A 11 5.19 -22.93 21.13
CA VAL A 11 6.29 -21.94 21.06
C VAL A 11 6.45 -21.40 19.64
N SER A 12 6.35 -22.26 18.62
CA SER A 12 6.46 -21.81 17.22
C SER A 12 5.29 -20.91 16.82
N ALA A 13 4.07 -21.22 17.25
CA ALA A 13 2.88 -20.40 17.02
C ALA A 13 2.99 -19.03 17.69
N LEU A 14 3.48 -18.97 18.93
CA LEU A 14 3.72 -17.73 19.65
C LEU A 14 4.78 -16.86 18.97
N LEU A 15 5.86 -17.46 18.47
CA LEU A 15 6.89 -16.74 17.73
C LEU A 15 6.35 -16.13 16.43
N ILE A 16 5.57 -16.89 15.66
CA ILE A 16 4.92 -16.41 14.43
C ILE A 16 3.98 -15.24 14.76
N LEU A 17 3.17 -15.38 15.79
CA LEU A 17 2.25 -14.33 16.26
C LEU A 17 3.02 -13.07 16.69
N ALA A 18 4.11 -13.21 17.42
CA ALA A 18 4.94 -12.09 17.86
C ALA A 18 5.55 -11.35 16.66
N VAL A 19 6.12 -12.06 15.68
CA VAL A 19 6.65 -11.48 14.46
C VAL A 19 5.55 -10.72 13.69
N PHE A 20 4.37 -11.31 13.56
CA PHE A 20 3.22 -10.67 12.91
C PHE A 20 2.80 -9.39 13.62
N LEU A 21 2.68 -9.41 14.95
CA LEU A 21 2.34 -8.23 15.76
C LEU A 21 3.37 -7.12 15.61
N VAL A 22 4.66 -7.43 15.65
CA VAL A 22 5.75 -6.45 15.44
C VAL A 22 5.62 -5.78 14.07
N GLN A 23 5.34 -6.56 13.02
CA GLN A 23 5.15 -6.00 11.68
C GLN A 23 3.91 -5.11 11.59
N CYS A 24 2.80 -5.49 12.23
CA CYS A 24 1.59 -4.67 12.30
C CYS A 24 1.85 -3.35 13.04
N ILE A 25 2.52 -3.40 14.20
CA ILE A 25 2.87 -2.21 14.97
C ILE A 25 3.76 -1.28 14.14
N ARG A 26 4.79 -1.82 13.49
CA ARG A 26 5.66 -1.05 12.60
C ARG A 26 4.85 -0.36 11.48
N ALA A 27 3.93 -1.05 10.84
CA ALA A 27 3.10 -0.48 9.79
C ALA A 27 2.18 0.64 10.33
N VAL A 28 1.61 0.48 11.53
CA VAL A 28 0.82 1.53 12.19
C VAL A 28 1.67 2.77 12.48
N ILE A 29 2.86 2.58 13.05
CA ILE A 29 3.78 3.68 13.37
C ILE A 29 4.17 4.43 12.08
N MET A 30 4.57 3.72 11.02
CA MET A 30 4.95 4.34 9.75
C MET A 30 3.80 5.15 9.15
N ARG A 31 2.57 4.65 9.21
CA ARG A 31 1.39 5.39 8.75
C ARG A 31 1.09 6.60 9.63
N ALA A 32 1.21 6.47 10.96
CA ALA A 32 0.99 7.58 11.88
C ALA A 32 1.98 8.71 11.63
N LEU A 33 3.27 8.38 11.48
CA LEU A 33 4.34 9.34 11.13
C LEU A 33 4.07 10.01 9.78
N PHE A 34 3.64 9.23 8.79
CA PHE A 34 3.29 9.76 7.48
C PHE A 34 2.10 10.74 7.55
N VAL A 35 1.03 10.36 8.25
CA VAL A 35 -0.13 11.25 8.42
C VAL A 35 0.23 12.50 9.21
N HIS A 36 1.13 12.39 10.20
CA HIS A 36 1.66 13.57 10.90
C HIS A 36 2.41 14.50 9.95
N LYS A 37 3.27 13.94 9.08
CA LYS A 37 3.96 14.71 8.03
C LYS A 37 2.98 15.36 7.06
N LEU A 38 1.96 14.63 6.61
CA LEU A 38 0.89 15.18 5.77
C LEU A 38 0.19 16.35 6.43
N LYS A 39 -0.17 16.24 7.72
CA LYS A 39 -0.81 17.33 8.46
C LYS A 39 0.06 18.59 8.50
N LYS A 40 1.38 18.42 8.65
CA LYS A 40 2.32 19.56 8.62
C LYS A 40 2.34 20.24 7.25
N ILE A 41 2.37 19.47 6.17
CA ILE A 41 2.32 19.98 4.79
C ILE A 41 0.98 20.66 4.53
N CYS A 42 -0.13 20.01 4.84
CA CYS A 42 -1.46 20.55 4.61
C CYS A 42 -1.71 21.83 5.45
N GLY A 43 -1.24 21.87 6.69
CA GLY A 43 -1.34 23.09 7.53
C GLY A 43 -0.56 24.26 6.95
N SER A 44 0.62 24.02 6.35
CA SER A 44 1.38 25.09 5.68
C SER A 44 0.74 25.59 4.38
N GLN A 45 -0.15 24.79 3.79
CA GLN A 45 -0.81 25.05 2.50
C GLN A 45 -2.30 25.40 2.65
N ASN A 46 -2.81 25.55 3.87
CA ASN A 46 -4.24 25.73 4.16
C ASN A 46 -5.16 24.61 3.63
N TYR A 47 -4.64 23.38 3.46
CA TYR A 47 -5.41 22.23 3.05
C TYR A 47 -6.11 21.59 4.25
N GLN A 48 -7.31 21.05 4.03
CA GLN A 48 -8.06 20.35 5.06
C GLN A 48 -7.90 18.83 4.92
N ILE A 49 -7.59 18.15 6.03
CA ILE A 49 -7.51 16.68 6.07
C ILE A 49 -8.70 16.13 6.85
N GLN A 50 -9.51 15.32 6.18
CA GLN A 50 -10.58 14.56 6.79
C GLN A 50 -10.17 13.08 6.88
N LYS A 51 -10.14 12.54 8.10
CA LYS A 51 -9.88 11.12 8.33
C LYS A 51 -11.19 10.36 8.36
N HIS A 52 -11.30 9.28 7.59
CA HIS A 52 -12.48 8.43 7.53
C HIS A 52 -12.34 7.15 8.35
N ARG A 53 -11.10 6.77 8.67
CA ARG A 53 -10.82 5.53 9.40
C ARG A 53 -9.66 5.66 10.38
N TRP A 54 -9.71 4.84 11.41
CA TRP A 54 -8.58 4.66 12.30
C TRP A 54 -7.45 3.92 11.55
N LEU A 55 -6.24 4.46 11.62
CA LEU A 55 -5.07 3.92 10.90
C LEU A 55 -4.79 2.45 11.21
N PHE A 56 -5.08 2.03 12.45
CA PHE A 56 -4.96 0.63 12.88
C PHE A 56 -5.94 -0.28 12.15
N LEU A 57 -7.22 0.11 12.08
CA LEU A 57 -8.25 -0.71 11.44
C LEU A 57 -8.03 -0.84 9.93
N SER A 58 -7.39 0.14 9.29
CA SER A 58 -7.09 0.09 7.86
C SER A 58 -6.04 -0.97 7.49
N ILE A 59 -5.26 -1.46 8.47
CA ILE A 59 -4.27 -2.53 8.26
C ILE A 59 -4.93 -3.90 8.41
N LEU A 60 -5.78 -4.06 9.42
CA LEU A 60 -6.38 -5.35 9.76
C LEU A 60 -7.62 -5.68 8.92
N PHE A 61 -8.43 -4.67 8.61
CA PHE A 61 -9.70 -4.89 7.91
C PHE A 61 -9.69 -4.23 6.54
N LYS A 62 -9.83 -5.05 5.49
CA LYS A 62 -10.11 -4.56 4.14
C LYS A 62 -11.50 -3.92 4.14
N SER A 63 -11.58 -2.65 3.78
CA SER A 63 -12.84 -1.93 3.64
C SER A 63 -12.90 -1.22 2.30
N SER A 64 -14.10 -1.04 1.78
CA SER A 64 -14.38 -0.28 0.57
C SER A 64 -14.20 1.24 0.73
N LYS A 65 -13.94 1.73 1.95
CA LYS A 65 -13.86 3.16 2.23
C LYS A 65 -12.45 3.70 2.06
N VAL A 66 -12.37 4.97 1.67
CA VAL A 66 -11.14 5.77 1.66
C VAL A 66 -10.63 5.92 3.09
N ASP A 67 -9.33 5.95 3.26
CA ASP A 67 -8.72 6.09 4.59
C ASP A 67 -8.71 7.56 5.05
N LEU A 68 -8.44 8.48 4.11
CA LEU A 68 -8.50 9.93 4.36
C LEU A 68 -8.81 10.68 3.07
N SER A 69 -9.34 11.90 3.21
CA SER A 69 -9.52 12.85 2.11
C SER A 69 -8.75 14.14 2.41
N ILE A 70 -8.16 14.73 1.37
CA ILE A 70 -7.42 16.00 1.45
C ILE A 70 -8.11 16.97 0.50
N HIS A 71 -8.62 18.05 1.04
CA HIS A 71 -9.24 19.13 0.30
C HIS A 71 -8.21 20.24 0.07
N THR A 72 -7.92 20.55 -1.19
CA THR A 72 -6.92 21.55 -1.60
C THR A 72 -7.56 22.76 -2.27
N GLY A 73 -8.72 23.20 -1.80
CA GLY A 73 -9.53 24.20 -2.48
C GLY A 73 -10.34 23.61 -3.61
N ASP A 74 -9.79 23.54 -4.82
CA ASP A 74 -10.52 23.10 -6.01
C ASP A 74 -10.55 21.60 -6.22
N GLN A 75 -9.62 20.84 -5.61
CA GLN A 75 -9.51 19.39 -5.78
C GLN A 75 -9.65 18.66 -4.45
N VAL A 76 -10.20 17.44 -4.53
CA VAL A 76 -10.29 16.51 -3.42
C VAL A 76 -9.52 15.25 -3.75
N TYR A 77 -8.51 14.94 -2.92
CA TYR A 77 -7.75 13.71 -3.03
C TYR A 77 -8.28 12.68 -2.05
N HIS A 78 -8.89 11.63 -2.55
CA HIS A 78 -9.36 10.49 -1.77
C HIS A 78 -8.25 9.45 -1.67
N VAL A 79 -7.60 9.37 -0.52
CA VAL A 79 -6.40 8.54 -0.35
C VAL A 79 -6.76 7.22 0.31
N ARG A 80 -6.29 6.15 -0.32
CA ARG A 80 -6.31 4.81 0.22
C ARG A 80 -4.90 4.29 0.42
N PHE A 81 -4.61 3.83 1.63
CA PHE A 81 -3.32 3.20 1.93
C PHE A 81 -3.28 1.75 1.48
N LEU A 82 -2.26 1.41 0.72
CA LEU A 82 -1.89 0.04 0.46
C LEU A 82 -0.56 -0.25 1.18
N ALA A 83 -0.62 -1.08 2.23
CA ALA A 83 0.55 -1.38 3.02
C ALA A 83 1.29 -2.59 2.47
N SER A 84 2.60 -2.48 2.40
CA SER A 84 3.48 -3.63 2.34
C SER A 84 4.12 -3.83 3.72
N LEU A 85 3.89 -4.98 4.34
CA LEU A 85 4.58 -5.35 5.59
C LEU A 85 6.03 -5.76 5.33
N SER A 86 6.38 -6.07 4.09
CA SER A 86 7.73 -6.46 3.66
C SER A 86 8.19 -5.58 2.50
N SER A 87 9.42 -5.08 2.57
CA SER A 87 10.07 -4.36 1.46
C SER A 87 10.30 -5.25 0.24
N LYS A 88 10.31 -6.58 0.40
CA LYS A 88 10.45 -7.55 -0.69
C LYS A 88 9.14 -7.86 -1.41
N LYS A 89 8.02 -7.24 -0.98
CA LYS A 89 6.72 -7.48 -1.58
C LYS A 89 6.59 -6.73 -2.90
N VAL A 90 6.08 -7.44 -3.91
CA VAL A 90 5.73 -6.89 -5.22
C VAL A 90 4.23 -6.83 -5.33
N PHE A 91 3.71 -5.77 -5.93
CA PHE A 91 2.31 -5.62 -6.31
C PHE A 91 2.21 -5.60 -7.82
N HIS A 92 1.42 -6.50 -8.36
CA HIS A 92 1.18 -6.63 -9.79
C HIS A 92 -0.29 -6.39 -10.07
N PHE A 93 -0.63 -5.24 -10.67
CA PHE A 93 -1.99 -4.89 -11.02
C PHE A 93 -2.37 -5.54 -12.35
N VAL A 94 -3.40 -6.36 -12.32
CA VAL A 94 -3.99 -7.00 -13.50
C VAL A 94 -4.93 -6.01 -14.20
N ASP A 95 -5.67 -5.23 -13.38
CA ASP A 95 -6.54 -4.14 -13.80
C ASP A 95 -6.66 -3.09 -12.67
N GLU A 96 -7.53 -2.11 -12.82
CA GLU A 96 -7.72 -1.05 -11.82
C GLU A 96 -8.25 -1.53 -10.46
N TYR A 97 -8.88 -2.72 -10.41
CA TYR A 97 -9.50 -3.26 -9.19
C TYR A 97 -8.78 -4.49 -8.66
N ASN A 98 -8.05 -5.20 -9.50
CA ASN A 98 -7.48 -6.48 -9.17
C ASN A 98 -5.95 -6.44 -9.21
N TYR A 99 -5.32 -6.96 -8.17
CA TYR A 99 -3.88 -7.09 -8.12
C TYR A 99 -3.45 -8.38 -7.44
N ILE A 100 -2.28 -8.86 -7.81
CA ILE A 100 -1.60 -9.98 -7.19
C ILE A 100 -0.46 -9.41 -6.35
N SER A 101 -0.33 -9.85 -5.11
CA SER A 101 0.84 -9.53 -4.30
C SER A 101 1.64 -10.79 -4.03
N TYR A 102 2.96 -10.72 -4.17
CA TYR A 102 3.86 -11.84 -3.92
C TYR A 102 5.19 -11.37 -3.32
N LEU A 103 5.91 -12.28 -2.70
CA LEU A 103 7.27 -12.05 -2.22
C LEU A 103 8.25 -12.49 -3.31
N LYS A 104 9.15 -11.58 -3.68
CA LYS A 104 10.25 -11.86 -4.59
C LYS A 104 11.46 -12.29 -3.76
N THR A 105 11.86 -13.54 -3.88
CA THR A 105 13.07 -14.07 -3.24
C THR A 105 14.06 -14.49 -4.32
N PHE A 106 15.31 -14.14 -4.12
CA PHE A 106 16.40 -14.57 -4.97
C PHE A 106 17.09 -15.74 -4.28
N THR A 107 17.04 -16.92 -4.89
CA THR A 107 17.86 -18.06 -4.46
C THR A 107 19.13 -18.09 -5.31
N ALA A 108 20.24 -17.73 -4.70
CA ALA A 108 21.54 -18.02 -5.28
C ALA A 108 21.86 -19.48 -4.97
N LEU A 109 21.73 -20.36 -5.95
CA LEU A 109 22.28 -21.70 -5.86
C LEU A 109 23.81 -21.58 -5.95
N PRO A 110 24.58 -22.20 -5.02
CA PRO A 110 26.05 -22.02 -4.94
C PRO A 110 26.83 -22.47 -6.18
N MET A 111 26.20 -23.05 -7.17
CA MET A 111 26.83 -23.49 -8.42
C MET A 111 26.12 -23.04 -9.70
N ALA A 112 25.09 -22.19 -9.60
CA ALA A 112 24.37 -21.74 -10.79
C ALA A 112 24.74 -20.31 -11.16
N THR A 113 25.17 -20.10 -12.38
CA THR A 113 25.41 -18.78 -12.98
C THR A 113 24.13 -17.97 -13.23
N LYS A 114 22.94 -18.54 -12.91
CA LYS A 114 21.64 -17.88 -13.06
C LYS A 114 20.97 -17.75 -11.69
N VAL A 115 20.69 -16.51 -11.29
CA VAL A 115 19.81 -16.18 -10.18
C VAL A 115 18.38 -16.48 -10.62
N SER A 116 17.74 -17.50 -10.03
CA SER A 116 16.33 -17.77 -10.29
C SER A 116 15.45 -16.91 -9.38
N GLU A 117 14.54 -16.14 -9.98
CA GLU A 117 13.48 -15.46 -9.24
C GLU A 117 12.42 -16.48 -8.82
N GLN A 118 12.21 -16.60 -7.52
CA GLN A 118 11.10 -17.41 -7.01
C GLN A 118 9.97 -16.50 -6.54
N ILE A 119 8.78 -16.79 -7.06
CA ILE A 119 7.53 -16.16 -6.63
C ILE A 119 6.96 -17.00 -5.50
N ASN A 120 6.99 -16.45 -4.27
CA ASN A 120 6.47 -17.13 -3.10
C ASN A 120 5.25 -16.37 -2.56
N PHE A 121 4.28 -17.13 -2.05
CA PHE A 121 3.07 -16.60 -1.41
C PHE A 121 2.28 -15.62 -2.30
N ALA A 122 2.06 -15.97 -3.55
CA ALA A 122 1.21 -15.22 -4.45
C ALA A 122 -0.24 -15.20 -3.91
N THR A 123 -0.80 -14.02 -3.71
CA THR A 123 -2.17 -13.85 -3.23
C THR A 123 -2.89 -12.87 -4.14
N PHE A 124 -4.06 -13.30 -4.62
CA PHE A 124 -4.94 -12.46 -5.39
C PHE A 124 -5.75 -11.54 -4.46
N HIS A 125 -5.85 -10.27 -4.82
CA HIS A 125 -6.59 -9.28 -4.07
C HIS A 125 -7.49 -8.48 -4.99
N ARG A 126 -8.67 -8.16 -4.50
CA ARG A 126 -9.55 -7.19 -5.13
C ARG A 126 -9.52 -5.88 -4.35
N LEU A 127 -9.33 -4.78 -5.05
CA LEU A 127 -9.47 -3.45 -4.46
C LEU A 127 -10.97 -3.14 -4.32
N PRO A 128 -11.48 -2.93 -3.11
CA PRO A 128 -12.91 -2.71 -2.93
C PRO A 128 -13.38 -1.32 -3.38
N VAL A 129 -12.55 -0.54 -4.05
CA VAL A 129 -12.86 0.84 -4.49
C VAL A 129 -13.86 0.88 -5.63
N GLY A 130 -13.95 -0.17 -6.45
CA GLY A 130 -14.75 -0.19 -7.68
C GLY A 130 -16.24 -0.53 -7.50
N GLU A 131 -16.66 -1.07 -6.37
CA GLU A 131 -18.05 -1.55 -6.20
C GLU A 131 -19.03 -0.48 -5.76
N ARG A 132 -18.55 0.63 -5.24
CA ARG A 132 -19.40 1.79 -4.95
C ARG A 132 -19.04 2.90 -5.92
N LYS A 133 -19.98 3.22 -6.79
CA LYS A 133 -20.01 4.49 -7.52
C LYS A 133 -20.02 5.60 -6.49
N LEU A 134 -18.84 5.98 -6.01
CA LEU A 134 -18.69 7.22 -5.28
C LEU A 134 -19.13 8.32 -6.25
N PRO A 135 -19.94 9.30 -5.82
CA PRO A 135 -20.25 10.43 -6.67
C PRO A 135 -18.91 11.07 -7.05
N ILE A 136 -18.48 10.82 -8.26
CA ILE A 136 -17.24 11.37 -8.82
C ILE A 136 -17.61 12.78 -9.26
N SER A 137 -17.23 13.76 -8.46
CA SER A 137 -17.08 15.13 -8.95
C SER A 137 -15.91 15.14 -9.93
N SER A 138 -15.97 15.97 -10.96
CA SER A 138 -14.85 16.17 -11.90
C SER A 138 -13.54 16.56 -11.22
N ASN A 139 -13.63 17.03 -9.98
CA ASN A 139 -12.53 17.53 -9.16
C ASN A 139 -12.00 16.49 -8.15
N ASP A 140 -12.56 15.26 -8.15
CA ASP A 140 -12.16 14.21 -7.23
C ASP A 140 -11.07 13.33 -7.86
N THR A 141 -9.96 13.15 -7.13
CA THR A 141 -8.87 12.27 -7.54
C THR A 141 -8.70 11.14 -6.53
N TYR A 142 -8.77 9.91 -7.00
CA TYR A 142 -8.53 8.73 -6.17
C TYR A 142 -7.06 8.35 -6.17
N VAL A 143 -6.46 8.37 -5.00
CA VAL A 143 -5.03 8.09 -4.80
C VAL A 143 -4.83 6.75 -4.12
N LEU A 144 -4.08 5.88 -4.75
CA LEU A 144 -3.57 4.65 -4.16
C LEU A 144 -2.17 4.93 -3.60
N LEU A 145 -2.07 4.97 -2.28
CA LEU A 145 -0.84 5.36 -1.59
C LEU A 145 -0.13 4.16 -1.01
N PHE A 146 1.07 3.90 -1.51
CA PHE A 146 1.94 2.84 -1.02
C PHE A 146 2.79 3.34 0.14
N ASN A 147 2.44 2.91 1.37
CA ASN A 147 3.19 3.27 2.56
C ASN A 147 3.11 2.16 3.64
N PRO A 148 4.21 1.50 3.99
CA PRO A 148 5.56 1.63 3.40
C PRO A 148 5.60 1.28 1.92
N THR A 149 6.58 1.86 1.19
CA THR A 149 6.76 1.61 -0.24
C THR A 149 7.23 0.17 -0.45
N PRO A 150 6.58 -0.61 -1.32
CA PRO A 150 7.03 -1.95 -1.69
C PRO A 150 8.28 -1.89 -2.58
N ASN A 151 8.88 -3.06 -2.82
CA ASN A 151 10.06 -3.16 -3.67
C ASN A 151 9.76 -2.78 -5.12
N ASN A 152 8.65 -3.29 -5.63
CA ASN A 152 8.23 -3.02 -7.00
C ASN A 152 6.71 -3.00 -7.12
N ILE A 153 6.21 -2.16 -8.01
CA ILE A 153 4.80 -2.05 -8.37
C ILE A 153 4.71 -2.09 -9.89
N THR A 154 4.00 -3.05 -10.42
CA THR A 154 3.84 -3.22 -11.86
C THR A 154 2.36 -3.28 -12.23
N SER A 155 2.05 -2.93 -13.46
CA SER A 155 0.71 -3.05 -14.04
C SER A 155 0.80 -3.64 -15.43
N VAL A 156 -0.24 -4.34 -15.85
CA VAL A 156 -0.42 -4.77 -17.23
C VAL A 156 -1.19 -3.69 -17.96
N VAL A 157 -0.56 -3.12 -18.98
CA VAL A 157 -1.20 -2.17 -19.91
C VAL A 157 -1.00 -2.73 -21.31
N ASP A 158 -2.08 -2.98 -22.02
CA ASP A 158 -2.08 -3.52 -23.40
C ASP A 158 -1.23 -4.80 -23.54
N GLY A 159 -1.31 -5.69 -22.55
CA GLY A 159 -0.56 -6.95 -22.53
C GLY A 159 0.92 -6.82 -22.17
N THR A 160 1.42 -5.61 -21.95
CA THR A 160 2.80 -5.35 -21.52
C THR A 160 2.87 -5.02 -20.04
N THR A 161 3.86 -5.59 -19.34
CA THR A 161 4.10 -5.28 -17.93
C THR A 161 4.94 -4.01 -17.83
N THR A 162 4.38 -2.97 -17.24
CA THR A 162 5.05 -1.69 -16.99
C THR A 162 5.24 -1.43 -15.51
N GLU A 163 6.34 -0.80 -15.14
CA GLU A 163 6.57 -0.36 -13.77
C GLU A 163 5.75 0.91 -13.47
N ILE A 164 5.11 0.92 -12.29
CA ILE A 164 4.28 2.03 -11.84
C ILE A 164 5.11 2.97 -10.99
N GLY A 165 5.31 4.17 -11.49
CA GLY A 165 5.92 5.29 -10.78
C GLY A 165 4.90 6.18 -10.06
N ASN A 166 5.40 7.28 -9.45
CA ASN A 166 4.53 8.30 -8.86
C ASN A 166 3.74 9.04 -9.94
N GLY A 167 2.44 9.23 -9.70
CA GLY A 167 1.53 9.89 -10.64
C GLY A 167 1.04 8.99 -11.78
N THR A 168 1.46 7.73 -11.84
CA THR A 168 0.99 6.79 -12.86
C THR A 168 -0.48 6.42 -12.61
N LYS A 169 -1.30 6.48 -13.64
CA LYS A 169 -2.70 6.07 -13.57
C LYS A 169 -2.83 4.55 -13.70
N ILE A 170 -3.67 3.98 -12.85
CA ILE A 170 -4.14 2.60 -12.92
C ILE A 170 -5.66 2.69 -13.06
N GLY A 171 -6.16 2.72 -14.28
CA GLY A 171 -7.56 3.05 -14.53
C GLY A 171 -7.93 4.45 -14.00
N THR A 172 -8.86 4.50 -13.05
CA THR A 172 -9.30 5.73 -12.38
C THR A 172 -8.43 6.12 -11.18
N LEU A 173 -7.53 5.25 -10.73
CA LEU A 173 -6.67 5.47 -9.58
C LEU A 173 -5.34 6.08 -10.00
N VAL A 174 -4.76 6.92 -9.15
CA VAL A 174 -3.41 7.46 -9.33
C VAL A 174 -2.49 6.91 -8.25
N ALA A 175 -1.42 6.26 -8.65
CA ALA A 175 -0.47 5.62 -7.74
C ALA A 175 0.59 6.60 -7.25
N TYR A 176 0.86 6.58 -5.95
CA TYR A 176 1.95 7.34 -5.33
C TYR A 176 2.64 6.53 -4.23
N ASN A 177 3.93 6.73 -4.07
CA ASN A 177 4.58 6.42 -2.79
C ASN A 177 4.47 7.62 -1.83
N GLY A 178 4.79 7.40 -0.55
CA GLY A 178 4.61 8.42 0.48
C GLY A 178 5.41 9.71 0.21
N LYS A 179 6.62 9.61 -0.36
CA LYS A 179 7.44 10.78 -0.70
C LYS A 179 6.84 11.53 -1.88
N GLY A 180 6.57 10.84 -2.99
CA GLY A 180 6.05 11.45 -4.21
C GLY A 180 4.70 12.14 -3.99
N PHE A 181 3.84 11.57 -3.15
CA PHE A 181 2.57 12.22 -2.80
C PHE A 181 2.77 13.51 -2.01
N CYS A 182 3.70 13.52 -1.04
CA CYS A 182 4.04 14.73 -0.31
C CYS A 182 4.62 15.83 -1.22
N ASP A 183 5.45 15.44 -2.18
CA ASP A 183 6.09 16.38 -3.10
C ASP A 183 5.05 16.94 -4.09
N MET A 184 4.12 16.11 -4.56
CA MET A 184 2.97 16.55 -5.37
C MET A 184 2.12 17.59 -4.63
N LEU A 185 1.74 17.33 -3.37
CA LEU A 185 0.95 18.28 -2.58
C LEU A 185 1.64 19.62 -2.34
N LYS A 186 2.98 19.63 -2.23
CA LYS A 186 3.74 20.88 -2.07
C LYS A 186 3.79 21.68 -3.37
N ASN A 187 3.87 21.00 -4.50
CA ASN A 187 4.03 21.64 -5.80
C ASN A 187 2.70 22.13 -6.40
N ASN A 188 1.56 21.65 -5.91
CA ASN A 188 0.24 22.07 -6.40
C ASN A 188 -0.09 23.55 -6.14
N ASN A 189 0.68 24.27 -5.33
CA ASN A 189 0.52 25.72 -5.12
C ASN A 189 1.43 26.57 -6.02
N GLY A 190 2.08 25.99 -7.01
CA GLY A 190 3.03 26.66 -7.91
C GLY A 190 2.43 27.08 -9.26
N CYS A 191 1.09 27.08 -9.42
CA CYS A 191 0.42 27.61 -10.62
C CYS A 191 -0.51 28.73 -10.26
#